data_fc0266ede6c3fa6b1150ee5209974b29
#
_entry.id   fc0266ede6c3fa6b1150ee5209974b29
#
_cell.length_a   1.000
_cell.length_b   1.000
_cell.length_c   1.000
_cell.angle_alpha   90.00
_cell.angle_beta   90.00
_cell.angle_gamma   90.00
#
_symmetry.space_group_name_H-M   'P 1'
#
loop_
_entity.id
_entity.type
_entity.pdbx_description
1 polymer ?
#
loop_
_entity_poly.entity_id
_entity_poly.type
_entity_poly.pdbx_seq_one_letter_code
_entity_poly.pdbx_strand_id
1 'polypeptide(L)' 'KLLLILSCLPFISLAQQTYVPDDNFENYLEVNGMGDGIMLNDSVLTGSINTVTTLNVGGQNISDLTGIDAFTAFSAISTA' A
#
# COMPACT_ATOMS: atom_id res chain seq x y z
N LYS A 1 -20.93 18.72 19.00
CA LYS A 1 -21.80 17.68 18.68
C LYS A 1 -21.56 17.17 17.29
N LEU A 2 -22.30 17.66 16.37
CA LEU A 2 -22.08 17.27 14.99
C LEU A 2 -20.66 17.53 14.54
N LEU A 3 -20.04 18.54 15.08
CA LEU A 3 -18.67 18.87 14.71
C LEU A 3 -17.71 17.75 15.01
N LEU A 4 -17.93 17.05 16.10
CA LEU A 4 -17.05 15.93 16.44
C LEU A 4 -17.14 14.83 15.41
N ILE A 5 -18.33 14.57 14.93
CA ILE A 5 -18.50 13.54 13.93
C ILE A 5 -17.78 13.90 12.66
N LEU A 6 -17.86 15.15 12.25
CA LEU A 6 -17.18 15.59 11.05
C LEU A 6 -15.68 15.44 11.16
N SER A 7 -15.13 15.75 12.31
CA SER A 7 -13.69 15.64 12.47
C SER A 7 -13.20 14.21 12.46
N CYS A 8 -14.05 13.25 12.74
CA CYS A 8 -13.64 11.85 12.67
C CYS A 8 -13.52 11.34 11.24
N LEU A 9 -14.30 11.89 10.33
CA LEU A 9 -14.31 11.38 8.97
C LEU A 9 -12.96 11.47 8.27
N PRO A 10 -12.21 12.58 8.35
CA PRO A 10 -10.89 12.62 7.72
C PRO A 10 -9.94 11.57 8.27
N PHE A 11 -10.03 11.29 9.56
CA PHE A 11 -9.18 10.26 10.14
C PHE A 11 -9.43 8.91 9.52
N ILE A 12 -10.69 8.56 9.33
CA ILE A 12 -11.04 7.27 8.75
C ILE A 12 -10.47 7.16 7.35
N SER A 13 -10.56 8.24 6.57
CA SER A 13 -10.01 8.23 5.22
C SER A 13 -8.50 8.03 5.21
N LEU A 14 -7.81 8.67 6.15
CA LEU A 14 -6.36 8.57 6.21
C LEU A 14 -5.89 7.19 6.64
N ALA A 15 -6.76 6.43 7.30
CA ALA A 15 -6.42 5.10 7.78
C ALA A 15 -6.76 3.99 6.78
N GLN A 16 -7.14 4.35 5.55
CA GLN A 16 -7.50 3.35 4.56
C GLN A 16 -6.32 2.45 4.24
N GLN A 17 -6.57 1.15 4.14
CA GLN A 17 -5.54 0.17 3.88
C GLN A 17 -5.84 -0.65 2.64
N THR A 18 -4.78 -1.21 2.06
CA THR A 18 -4.85 -2.05 0.88
C THR A 18 -4.39 -3.44 1.25
N TYR A 19 -5.16 -4.45 0.85
CA TYR A 19 -4.83 -5.84 1.12
C TYR A 19 -3.70 -6.29 0.21
N VAL A 20 -2.62 -6.81 0.80
CA VAL A 20 -1.45 -7.30 0.08
C VAL A 20 -1.07 -8.65 0.72
N PRO A 21 -1.64 -9.75 0.23
CA PRO A 21 -1.46 -11.05 0.89
C PRO A 21 -0.10 -11.70 0.64
N ASP A 22 0.60 -11.33 -0.42
CA ASP A 22 1.90 -11.94 -0.71
C ASP A 22 2.95 -11.36 0.24
N ASP A 23 3.56 -12.22 1.06
CA ASP A 23 4.51 -11.78 2.07
C ASP A 23 5.73 -11.10 1.46
N ASN A 24 6.19 -11.58 0.32
CA ASN A 24 7.35 -11.00 -0.34
C ASN A 24 7.02 -9.62 -0.90
N PHE A 25 5.82 -9.45 -1.45
CA PHE A 25 5.38 -8.16 -1.95
C PHE A 25 5.22 -7.18 -0.79
N GLU A 26 4.56 -7.61 0.27
CA GLU A 26 4.38 -6.74 1.43
C GLU A 26 5.73 -6.36 2.04
N ASN A 27 6.64 -7.32 2.19
CA ASN A 27 7.95 -7.05 2.74
C ASN A 27 8.69 -6.01 1.91
N TYR A 28 8.64 -6.15 0.58
CA TYR A 28 9.28 -5.18 -0.31
C TYR A 28 8.71 -3.78 -0.07
N LEU A 29 7.40 -3.68 0.04
CA LEU A 29 6.76 -2.39 0.25
C LEU A 29 7.14 -1.81 1.61
N GLU A 30 7.14 -2.63 2.65
CA GLU A 30 7.47 -2.14 3.99
C GLU A 30 8.89 -1.61 4.10
N VAL A 31 9.86 -2.36 3.55
CA VAL A 31 11.26 -1.93 3.67
C VAL A 31 11.56 -0.70 2.83
N ASN A 32 10.72 -0.40 1.87
CA ASN A 32 10.89 0.78 1.02
C ASN A 32 10.01 1.96 1.46
N GLY A 33 9.41 1.88 2.64
CA GLY A 33 8.61 2.97 3.17
C GLY A 33 7.24 3.09 2.55
N MET A 34 6.77 2.05 1.88
CA MET A 34 5.49 2.05 1.18
C MET A 34 4.43 1.23 1.90
N GLY A 35 4.67 0.85 3.14
CA GLY A 35 3.74 0.04 3.90
C GLY A 35 3.04 0.81 5.00
N ASP A 36 2.53 0.10 5.99
CA ASP A 36 1.85 0.70 7.14
C ASP A 36 2.72 0.69 8.39
N GLY A 37 3.97 0.25 8.28
CA GLY A 37 4.87 0.17 9.40
C GLY A 37 4.79 -1.13 10.18
N ILE A 38 3.92 -2.04 9.78
CA ILE A 38 3.73 -3.32 10.46
C ILE A 38 4.02 -4.44 9.46
N MET A 39 5.08 -5.20 9.74
CA MET A 39 5.51 -6.25 8.82
C MET A 39 4.53 -7.41 8.82
N LEU A 40 4.28 -7.95 7.64
CA LEU A 40 3.59 -9.22 7.44
C LEU A 40 2.19 -9.25 8.07
N ASN A 41 1.46 -8.13 7.97
CA ASN A 41 0.07 -8.07 8.41
C ASN A 41 -0.91 -8.12 7.23
N ASP A 42 -0.41 -8.39 6.01
CA ASP A 42 -1.17 -8.48 4.77
C ASP A 42 -1.83 -7.15 4.37
N SER A 43 -1.31 -6.03 4.88
CA SER A 43 -1.89 -4.72 4.59
C SER A 43 -0.80 -3.66 4.47
N VAL A 44 -1.07 -2.68 3.61
CA VAL A 44 -0.24 -1.47 3.54
C VAL A 44 -1.19 -0.27 3.54
N LEU A 45 -0.67 0.90 3.93
CA LEU A 45 -1.48 2.12 3.88
C LEU A 45 -1.67 2.54 2.44
N THR A 46 -2.91 2.73 2.04
CA THR A 46 -3.22 3.18 0.68
C THR A 46 -2.55 4.52 0.39
N GLY A 47 -2.50 5.40 1.37
CA GLY A 47 -1.84 6.70 1.20
C GLY A 47 -0.35 6.60 0.97
N SER A 48 0.28 5.47 1.31
CA SER A 48 1.71 5.29 1.08
C SER A 48 2.02 4.81 -0.34
N ILE A 49 1.02 4.30 -1.06
CA ILE A 49 1.25 3.70 -2.37
C ILE A 49 0.52 4.41 -3.51
N ASN A 50 -0.48 5.24 -3.20
CA ASN A 50 -1.28 5.84 -4.26
C ASN A 50 -0.58 6.98 -5.00
N THR A 51 0.61 7.37 -4.57
CA THR A 51 1.43 8.36 -5.28
C THR A 51 2.65 7.75 -5.93
N VAL A 52 2.86 6.44 -5.79
CA VAL A 52 4.01 5.77 -6.37
C VAL A 52 3.79 5.63 -7.87
N THR A 53 4.74 6.14 -8.66
CA THR A 53 4.60 6.14 -10.12
C THR A 53 5.33 4.99 -10.79
N THR A 54 6.38 4.47 -10.18
CA THR A 54 7.13 3.34 -10.71
C THR A 54 7.44 2.36 -9.61
N LEU A 55 7.52 1.08 -9.96
CA LEU A 55 7.79 0.04 -8.99
C LEU A 55 8.63 -1.02 -9.67
N ASN A 56 9.68 -1.48 -9.01
CA ASN A 56 10.51 -2.57 -9.51
C ASN A 56 10.44 -3.73 -8.53
N VAL A 57 9.69 -4.75 -8.89
CA VAL A 57 9.51 -5.94 -8.06
C VAL A 57 10.29 -7.14 -8.60
N GLY A 58 11.19 -6.90 -9.55
CA GLY A 58 12.02 -7.97 -10.08
C GLY A 58 12.95 -8.53 -9.02
N GLY A 59 13.13 -9.84 -9.01
CA GLY A 59 14.01 -10.49 -8.05
C GLY A 59 13.47 -10.58 -6.64
N GLN A 60 12.21 -10.22 -6.41
CA GLN A 60 11.63 -10.23 -5.06
C GLN A 60 10.84 -11.50 -4.75
N ASN A 61 10.79 -12.43 -5.69
CA ASN A 61 10.05 -13.69 -5.52
C ASN A 61 8.57 -13.49 -5.21
N ILE A 62 7.98 -12.46 -5.79
CA ILE A 62 6.57 -12.17 -5.58
C ILE A 62 5.74 -13.04 -6.50
N SER A 63 4.83 -13.82 -5.92
CA SER A 63 3.97 -14.73 -6.68
C SER A 63 2.58 -14.15 -6.93
N ASP A 64 2.16 -13.18 -6.14
CA ASP A 64 0.81 -12.65 -6.19
C ASP A 64 0.89 -11.13 -6.00
N LEU A 65 0.45 -10.40 -7.00
CA LEU A 65 0.46 -8.93 -6.98
C LEU A 65 -0.87 -8.35 -6.52
N THR A 66 -1.68 -9.12 -5.81
CA THR A 66 -2.93 -8.59 -5.26
C THR A 66 -2.62 -7.32 -4.45
N GLY A 67 -3.35 -6.26 -4.69
CA GLY A 67 -3.10 -4.95 -4.10
C GLY A 67 -2.51 -3.95 -5.08
N ILE A 68 -2.02 -4.42 -6.23
CA ILE A 68 -1.40 -3.56 -7.22
C ILE A 68 -2.37 -2.51 -7.77
N ASP A 69 -3.66 -2.80 -7.73
CA ASP A 69 -4.68 -1.87 -8.24
C ASP A 69 -4.73 -0.57 -7.47
N ALA A 70 -4.26 -0.56 -6.23
CA ALA A 70 -4.27 0.65 -5.41
C ALA A 70 -3.12 1.60 -5.75
N PHE A 71 -2.19 1.17 -6.59
CA PHE A 71 -1.13 2.03 -7.10
C PHE A 71 -1.68 2.86 -8.25
N THR A 72 -2.53 3.81 -7.95
CA THR A 72 -3.32 4.50 -8.97
C THR A 72 -2.52 5.53 -9.77
N ALA A 73 -1.31 5.86 -9.34
CA ALA A 73 -0.46 6.82 -10.05
C ALA A 73 0.59 6.14 -10.95
N PHE A 74 0.52 4.83 -11.11
CA PHE A 74 1.52 4.10 -11.89
C PHE A 74 1.64 4.61 -13.32
N SER A 75 2.87 4.80 -13.76
CA SER A 75 3.18 4.91 -15.18
C SER A 75 4.02 3.73 -15.65
N ALA A 76 4.65 2.98 -14.76
CA ALA A 76 5.43 1.81 -15.15
C ALA A 76 5.65 0.87 -13.96
N ILE A 77 5.72 -0.42 -14.25
CA ILE A 77 6.09 -1.43 -13.27
C ILE A 77 7.11 -2.36 -13.93
N SER A 78 8.14 -2.74 -13.20
CA SER A 78 9.16 -3.66 -13.68
C SER A 78 9.09 -4.95 -12.87
N THR A 79 9.06 -6.08 -13.57
CA THR A 79 9.03 -7.40 -12.93
C THR A 79 10.25 -8.24 -13.27
N ALA A 80 11.16 -7.69 -13.98
CA ALA A 80 12.37 -8.43 -14.42
C ALA A 80 13.40 -8.59 -13.32
#